data_91fd9c0f83b35d4438901de2f86be181
#
_entry.id   91fd9c0f83b35d4438901de2f86be181
#
_cell.length_a   1.000
_cell.length_b   1.000
_cell.length_c   1.000
_cell.angle_alpha   90.00
_cell.angle_beta   90.00
_cell.angle_gamma   90.00
#
_symmetry.space_group_name_H-M   'P 1'
#
loop_
_entity.id
_entity.type
_entity.pdbx_description
1 polymer ?
#
loop_
_entity_poly.entity_id
_entity_poly.type
_entity_poly.pdbx_seq_one_letter_code
_entity_poly.pdbx_strand_id
1 'polypeptide(L)'
;MKLRIFQVDAFAERLFTGNPAAVVPLDAWLPDAVLQDIAAENNLSETVFCMPDGEAWHFRWFTPVAEVDLCGHATLAAAHVIFLHLDSPESILRFHTRSGLLTVQRDGMQWVMD
;
A
#
# COMPACT_ATOMS: atom_id res chain seq x y z
N MET A 1 -13.90 7.37 -14.17
CA MET A 1 -13.00 6.32 -13.66
C MET A 1 -13.33 6.01 -12.22
N LYS A 2 -13.48 4.75 -11.90
CA LYS A 2 -13.76 4.33 -10.51
C LYS A 2 -12.52 3.66 -9.94
N LEU A 3 -12.08 4.14 -8.79
CA LEU A 3 -10.97 3.53 -8.05
C LEU A 3 -11.49 3.03 -6.71
N ARG A 4 -10.97 1.88 -6.27
CA ARG A 4 -11.22 1.41 -4.91
C ARG A 4 -10.17 2.03 -4.00
N ILE A 5 -10.61 2.56 -2.87
CA ILE A 5 -9.71 3.15 -1.88
C ILE A 5 -10.04 2.49 -0.55
N PHE A 6 -9.04 1.85 0.05
CA PHE A 6 -9.15 1.22 1.36
C PHE A 6 -8.38 2.07 2.36
N GLN A 7 -9.04 2.50 3.43
CA GLN A 7 -8.34 3.21 4.51
C GLN A 7 -8.01 2.21 5.61
N VAL A 8 -6.75 2.14 6.00
CA VAL A 8 -6.26 1.18 6.99
C VAL A 8 -5.43 1.93 8.03
N ASP A 9 -5.68 1.66 9.30
CA ASP A 9 -4.86 2.15 10.40
C ASP A 9 -3.81 1.09 10.72
N ALA A 10 -2.62 1.25 10.11
CA ALA A 10 -1.53 0.31 10.30
C ALA A 10 -0.88 0.50 11.68
N PHE A 11 -0.48 -0.61 12.30
CA PHE A 11 0.12 -0.63 13.64
C PHE A 11 -0.80 -0.08 14.74
N ALA A 12 -2.12 -0.19 14.57
CA ALA A 12 -3.07 0.31 15.53
C ALA A 12 -3.25 -0.69 16.69
N GLU A 13 -2.19 -0.95 17.46
CA GLU A 13 -2.25 -1.78 18.65
C GLU A 13 -2.98 -1.07 19.79
N ARG A 14 -3.03 0.26 19.72
CA ARG A 14 -3.70 1.11 20.70
C ARG A 14 -4.61 2.07 19.95
N LEU A 15 -5.69 2.47 20.60
CA LEU A 15 -6.55 3.51 20.04
C LEU A 15 -5.75 4.80 19.83
N PHE A 16 -5.93 5.42 18.68
CA PHE A 16 -5.33 6.70 18.30
C PHE A 16 -3.83 6.67 18.05
N THR A 17 -3.19 5.49 17.98
CA THR A 17 -1.76 5.40 17.71
C THR A 17 -1.43 4.89 16.31
N GLY A 18 -2.42 4.40 15.56
CA GLY A 18 -2.18 3.96 14.20
C GLY A 18 -2.01 5.15 13.26
N ASN A 19 -1.17 4.98 12.24
CA ASN A 19 -1.04 5.96 11.17
C ASN A 19 -1.97 5.54 10.03
N PRO A 20 -3.00 6.34 9.70
CA PRO A 20 -3.91 5.97 8.63
C PRO A 20 -3.20 6.01 7.27
N ALA A 21 -3.46 5.01 6.46
CA ALA A 21 -2.95 4.93 5.11
C ALA A 21 -4.09 4.60 4.16
N ALA A 22 -4.09 5.19 2.99
CA ALA A 22 -4.99 4.80 1.92
C ALA A 22 -4.27 3.79 1.03
N VAL A 23 -4.97 2.73 0.65
CA VAL A 23 -4.46 1.72 -0.29
C VAL A 23 -5.33 1.77 -1.52
N VAL A 24 -4.73 2.05 -2.67
CA VAL A 24 -5.44 2.23 -3.94
C VAL A 24 -4.92 1.22 -4.96
N PRO A 25 -5.64 0.10 -5.14
CA PRO A 25 -5.29 -0.85 -6.19
C PRO A 25 -5.57 -0.26 -7.57
N LEU A 26 -4.64 -0.46 -8.50
CA LEU A 26 -4.75 0.03 -9.88
C LEU A 26 -4.64 -1.15 -10.85
N ASP A 27 -5.30 -1.03 -12.00
CA ASP A 27 -5.13 -1.96 -13.11
C ASP A 27 -4.05 -1.48 -14.08
N ALA A 28 -3.80 -0.19 -14.08
CA ALA A 28 -2.76 0.44 -14.91
C ALA A 28 -2.29 1.72 -14.22
N TRP A 29 -1.03 2.11 -14.44
CA TRP A 29 -0.51 3.33 -13.87
C TRP A 29 -1.20 4.55 -14.46
N LEU A 30 -1.58 5.47 -13.57
CA LEU A 30 -2.07 6.79 -13.92
C LEU A 30 -0.88 7.75 -14.03
N PRO A 31 -1.05 8.91 -14.69
CA PRO A 31 0.00 9.93 -14.67
C PRO A 31 0.39 10.32 -13.25
N ASP A 32 1.65 10.65 -13.03
CA ASP A 32 2.18 10.97 -11.71
C ASP A 32 1.40 12.12 -11.06
N ALA A 33 1.02 13.14 -11.83
CA ALA A 33 0.26 14.26 -11.31
C ALA A 33 -1.11 13.81 -10.78
N VAL A 34 -1.73 12.82 -11.41
CA VAL A 34 -3.03 12.30 -10.96
C VAL A 34 -2.84 11.52 -9.66
N LEU A 35 -1.79 10.71 -9.56
CA LEU A 35 -1.49 9.98 -8.33
C LEU A 35 -1.27 10.95 -7.18
N GLN A 36 -0.51 12.02 -7.42
CA GLN A 36 -0.26 13.03 -6.39
C GLN A 36 -1.54 13.76 -5.99
N ASP A 37 -2.40 14.05 -6.95
CA ASP A 37 -3.69 14.71 -6.67
C ASP A 37 -4.58 13.82 -5.81
N ILE A 38 -4.61 12.51 -6.08
CA ILE A 38 -5.38 11.56 -5.27
C ILE A 38 -4.85 11.53 -3.84
N ALA A 39 -3.53 11.48 -3.68
CA ALA A 39 -2.91 11.47 -2.35
C ALA A 39 -3.21 12.76 -1.59
N ALA A 40 -3.19 13.91 -2.26
CA ALA A 40 -3.52 15.18 -1.64
C ALA A 40 -5.00 15.23 -1.23
N GLU A 41 -5.90 14.75 -2.08
CA GLU A 41 -7.34 14.68 -1.78
C GLU A 41 -7.62 13.77 -0.58
N ASN A 42 -6.93 12.61 -0.50
CA ASN A 42 -7.09 11.70 0.64
C ASN A 42 -6.66 12.36 1.95
N ASN A 43 -5.65 13.21 1.89
CA ASN A 43 -5.11 13.93 3.04
C ASN A 43 -4.80 13.03 4.24
N LEU A 44 -4.33 11.82 3.95
CA LEU A 44 -3.84 10.88 4.95
C LEU A 44 -2.31 10.92 4.96
N SER A 45 -1.70 10.39 6.03
CA SER A 45 -0.24 10.37 6.16
C SER A 45 0.43 9.81 4.92
N GLU A 46 -0.13 8.70 4.41
CA GLU A 46 0.40 8.02 3.23
C GLU A 46 -0.73 7.49 2.36
N THR A 47 -0.50 7.49 1.05
CA THR A 47 -1.32 6.75 0.09
C THR A 47 -0.38 5.82 -0.67
N VAL A 48 -0.68 4.51 -0.68
CA VAL A 48 0.08 3.54 -1.46
C VAL A 48 -0.77 3.12 -2.66
N PHE A 49 -0.18 3.25 -3.83
CA PHE A 49 -0.76 2.74 -5.07
C PHE A 49 -0.12 1.39 -5.36
N CYS A 50 -0.92 0.38 -5.62
CA CYS A 50 -0.42 -0.96 -5.89
C CYS A 50 -1.03 -1.51 -7.16
N MET A 51 -0.18 -2.10 -8.00
CA MET A 51 -0.57 -2.64 -9.28
C MET A 51 0.02 -4.04 -9.45
N PRO A 52 -0.78 -5.02 -9.91
CA PRO A 52 -0.21 -6.35 -10.21
C PRO A 52 0.89 -6.24 -11.27
N ASP A 53 1.97 -6.98 -11.08
CA ASP A 53 3.12 -7.01 -11.97
C ASP A 53 3.65 -8.45 -12.05
N GLY A 54 3.04 -9.26 -12.94
CA GLY A 54 3.34 -10.68 -13.03
C GLY A 54 2.91 -11.41 -11.75
N GLU A 55 3.85 -12.11 -11.13
CA GLU A 55 3.61 -12.78 -9.85
C GLU A 55 3.86 -11.89 -8.65
N ALA A 56 4.26 -10.65 -8.89
CA ALA A 56 4.58 -9.67 -7.87
C ALA A 56 3.61 -8.50 -7.98
N TRP A 57 3.88 -7.49 -7.19
CA TRP A 57 3.16 -6.22 -7.23
C TRP A 57 4.18 -5.11 -7.45
N HIS A 58 3.71 -3.94 -7.89
CA HIS A 58 4.50 -2.72 -7.94
C HIS A 58 3.85 -1.71 -7.00
N PHE A 59 4.59 -1.19 -6.04
CA PHE A 59 4.10 -0.23 -5.06
C PHE A 59 4.75 1.12 -5.25
N ARG A 60 3.94 2.18 -5.10
CA ARG A 60 4.43 3.55 -5.03
C ARG A 60 3.72 4.23 -3.86
N TRP A 61 4.46 4.98 -3.08
CA TRP A 61 3.96 5.63 -1.86
C TRP A 61 3.99 7.13 -2.04
N PHE A 62 2.89 7.79 -1.64
CA PHE A 62 2.76 9.24 -1.74
C PHE A 62 2.30 9.79 -0.39
N THR A 63 2.92 10.91 0.04
CA THR A 63 2.34 11.78 1.05
C THR A 63 1.41 12.76 0.37
N PRO A 64 0.66 13.59 1.10
CA PRO A 64 -0.16 14.63 0.44
C PRO A 64 0.61 15.60 -0.43
N VAL A 65 1.93 15.70 -0.31
CA VAL A 65 2.74 16.68 -1.05
C VAL A 65 3.79 16.08 -1.97
N ALA A 66 4.19 14.81 -1.78
CA ALA A 66 5.29 14.24 -2.58
C ALA A 66 5.29 12.72 -2.57
N GLU A 67 5.87 12.12 -3.62
CA GLU A 67 6.17 10.69 -3.62
C GLU A 67 7.39 10.41 -2.74
N VAL A 68 7.35 9.30 -2.00
CA VAL A 68 8.46 8.83 -1.16
C VAL A 68 8.89 7.44 -1.59
N ASP A 69 10.14 7.06 -1.25
CA ASP A 69 10.73 5.82 -1.73
C ASP A 69 10.18 4.58 -1.03
N LEU A 70 9.81 4.72 0.24
CA LEU A 70 9.31 3.61 1.03
C LEU A 70 8.58 4.14 2.27
N CYS A 71 7.51 3.48 2.63
CA CYS A 71 6.83 3.72 3.89
C CYS A 71 6.41 2.39 4.50
N GLY A 72 7.01 2.01 5.63
CA GLY A 72 6.79 0.69 6.24
C GLY A 72 5.35 0.44 6.63
N HIS A 73 4.70 1.39 7.32
CA HIS A 73 3.33 1.17 7.77
C HIS A 73 2.33 1.15 6.60
N ALA A 74 2.55 1.94 5.56
CA ALA A 74 1.70 1.90 4.38
C ALA A 74 1.89 0.59 3.60
N THR A 75 3.11 0.05 3.60
CA THR A 75 3.41 -1.25 3.00
C THR A 75 2.63 -2.37 3.69
N LEU A 76 2.61 -2.36 5.02
CA LEU A 76 1.86 -3.36 5.77
C LEU A 76 0.35 -3.18 5.59
N ALA A 77 -0.12 -1.94 5.47
CA ALA A 77 -1.52 -1.66 5.14
C ALA A 77 -1.88 -2.23 3.77
N ALA A 78 -1.02 -2.04 2.76
CA ALA A 78 -1.24 -2.59 1.42
C ALA A 78 -1.25 -4.13 1.44
N ALA A 79 -0.34 -4.75 2.19
CA ALA A 79 -0.33 -6.20 2.34
C ALA A 79 -1.64 -6.70 2.96
N HIS A 80 -2.13 -6.03 3.98
CA HIS A 80 -3.40 -6.37 4.61
C HIS A 80 -4.55 -6.35 3.59
N VAL A 81 -4.63 -5.31 2.78
CA VAL A 81 -5.66 -5.18 1.75
C VAL A 81 -5.53 -6.31 0.71
N ILE A 82 -4.31 -6.55 0.22
CA ILE A 82 -4.08 -7.56 -0.82
C ILE A 82 -4.44 -8.95 -0.32
N PHE A 83 -3.99 -9.32 0.88
CA PHE A 83 -4.25 -10.65 1.40
C PHE A 83 -5.72 -10.87 1.78
N LEU A 84 -6.39 -9.88 2.36
CA LEU A 84 -7.73 -10.04 2.90
C LEU A 84 -8.83 -9.57 1.96
N HIS A 85 -8.65 -8.46 1.28
CA HIS A 85 -9.69 -7.85 0.45
C HIS A 85 -9.57 -8.20 -1.04
N LEU A 86 -8.38 -8.54 -1.50
CA LEU A 86 -8.14 -8.93 -2.88
C LEU A 86 -7.93 -10.43 -3.02
N ASP A 87 -8.18 -11.18 -1.94
CA ASP A 87 -8.19 -12.66 -1.90
C ASP A 87 -6.91 -13.29 -2.48
N SER A 88 -5.75 -12.72 -2.15
CA SER A 88 -4.50 -13.33 -2.57
C SER A 88 -4.29 -14.66 -1.84
N PRO A 89 -4.09 -15.77 -2.55
CA PRO A 89 -3.90 -17.08 -1.92
C PRO A 89 -2.50 -17.28 -1.33
N GLU A 90 -1.58 -16.39 -1.64
CA GLU A 90 -0.19 -16.56 -1.23
C GLU A 90 0.04 -16.06 0.19
N SER A 91 1.01 -16.65 0.88
CA SER A 91 1.42 -16.20 2.21
C SER A 91 2.58 -15.22 2.16
N ILE A 92 3.19 -15.03 1.01
CA ILE A 92 4.28 -14.08 0.79
C ILE A 92 3.89 -13.15 -0.33
N LEU A 93 3.99 -11.85 -0.07
CA LEU A 93 3.75 -10.80 -1.05
C LEU A 93 5.10 -10.26 -1.51
N ARG A 94 5.36 -10.31 -2.81
CA ARG A 94 6.55 -9.72 -3.43
C ARG A 94 6.13 -8.45 -4.14
N PHE A 95 6.93 -7.39 -3.99
CA PHE A 95 6.58 -6.13 -4.63
C PHE A 95 7.84 -5.37 -5.04
N HIS A 96 7.76 -4.76 -6.22
CA HIS A 96 8.80 -3.90 -6.76
C HIS A 96 8.59 -2.48 -6.28
N THR A 97 9.68 -1.80 -5.93
CA THR A 97 9.68 -0.43 -5.46
C THR A 97 10.86 0.31 -6.06
N ARG A 98 10.93 1.62 -5.82
CA ARG A 98 12.11 2.42 -6.17
C ARG A 98 13.35 1.96 -5.40
N SER A 99 13.17 1.28 -4.27
CA SER A 99 14.26 0.73 -3.46
C SER A 99 14.58 -0.73 -3.78
N GLY A 100 13.93 -1.31 -4.80
CA GLY A 100 14.15 -2.69 -5.23
C GLY A 100 12.99 -3.60 -4.87
N LEU A 101 13.27 -4.91 -4.94
CA LEU A 101 12.27 -5.94 -4.62
C LEU A 101 12.23 -6.18 -3.11
N LEU A 102 11.05 -6.06 -2.53
CA LEU A 102 10.83 -6.28 -1.11
C LEU A 102 9.74 -7.34 -0.92
N THR A 103 9.66 -7.89 0.28
CA THR A 103 8.64 -8.90 0.58
C THR A 103 7.94 -8.60 1.90
N VAL A 104 6.66 -9.02 1.97
CA VAL A 104 5.90 -9.07 3.21
C VAL A 104 5.37 -10.48 3.35
N GLN A 105 5.64 -11.11 4.48
CA GLN A 105 5.20 -12.46 4.77
C GLN A 105 4.08 -12.43 5.79
N ARG A 106 3.05 -13.25 5.55
CA ARG A 106 2.00 -13.47 6.52
C ARG A 106 2.44 -14.61 7.44
N ASP A 107 2.53 -14.31 8.74
CA ASP A 107 2.89 -15.29 9.77
C ASP A 107 1.76 -15.33 10.80
N GLY A 108 0.82 -16.26 10.59
CA GLY A 108 -0.37 -16.33 11.42
C GLY A 108 -1.21 -15.07 11.29
N MET A 109 -1.30 -14.28 12.35
CA MET A 109 -2.01 -13.02 12.37
C MET A 109 -1.09 -11.80 12.28
N GLN A 110 0.19 -12.04 11.97
CA GLN A 110 1.19 -10.98 11.90
C GLN A 110 1.68 -10.80 10.47
N TRP A 111 2.13 -9.60 10.16
CA TRP A 111 2.78 -9.27 8.89
C TRP A 111 4.24 -8.98 9.18
N VAL A 112 5.13 -9.64 8.46
CA VAL A 112 6.57 -9.46 8.62
C VAL A 112 7.14 -8.93 7.31
N MET A 113 7.71 -7.72 7.37
CA MET A 113 8.34 -7.09 6.21
C MET A 113 9.84 -7.37 6.24
N ASP A 114 10.36 -7.79 5.09
CA ASP A 114 11.78 -8.08 4.94
C ASP A 114 12.39 -7.14 3.89
#